data_f6f617b9d122283923a51be59ae57a9d
#
_entry.id   f6f617b9d122283923a51be59ae57a9d
#
_cell.length_a   1.000
_cell.length_b   1.000
_cell.length_c   1.000
_cell.angle_alpha   90.00
_cell.angle_beta   90.00
_cell.angle_gamma   90.00
#
_symmetry.space_group_name_H-M   'P 1'
#
loop_
_entity.id
_entity.type
_entity.pdbx_description
1 polymer ?
#
loop_
_entity_poly.entity_id
_entity_poly.type
_entity_poly.pdbx_seq_one_letter_code
_entity_poly.pdbx_strand_id
1 'polypeptide(L)' 'MNHYTVGYYDSQHHHQDVCAYANDSFEARQVIIESVKFVQDHPNAIDHILLET' A
#
# COMPACT_ATOMS: atom_id res chain seq x y z
N MET A 1 15.44 -6.82 -3.12
CA MET A 1 14.15 -6.18 -2.84
C MET A 1 13.01 -7.02 -3.34
N ASN A 2 11.97 -7.13 -2.57
CA ASN A 2 10.77 -7.88 -2.96
C ASN A 2 9.75 -6.96 -3.61
N HIS A 3 8.90 -7.55 -4.43
CA HIS A 3 7.80 -6.84 -5.06
C HIS A 3 6.51 -7.14 -4.29
N TYR A 4 5.84 -6.08 -3.84
CA TYR A 4 4.58 -6.19 -3.10
C TYR A 4 3.46 -5.48 -3.84
N THR A 5 2.25 -6.02 -3.71
CA THR A 5 1.03 -5.32 -4.11
C THR A 5 0.31 -4.88 -2.85
N VAL A 6 0.07 -3.58 -2.74
CA VAL A 6 -0.65 -3.00 -1.60
C VAL A 6 -2.02 -2.57 -2.07
N GLY A 7 -3.05 -3.12 -1.43
CA GLY A 7 -4.44 -2.76 -1.73
C GLY A 7 -4.97 -1.79 -0.70
N TYR A 8 -5.69 -0.77 -1.15
CA TYR A 8 -6.33 0.20 -0.25
C TYR A 8 -7.63 0.71 -0.86
N TYR A 9 -8.47 1.29 -0.02
CA TYR A 9 -9.70 1.94 -0.46
C TYR A 9 -9.48 3.44 -0.50
N ASP A 10 -9.87 4.07 -1.61
CA ASP A 10 -9.73 5.52 -1.78
C ASP A 10 -10.91 6.28 -1.14
N SER A 11 -10.93 7.60 -1.33
CA SER A 11 -11.96 8.45 -0.73
C SER A 11 -13.38 8.17 -1.24
N GLN A 12 -13.49 7.47 -2.37
CA GLN A 12 -14.77 7.09 -2.96
C GLN A 12 -15.11 5.63 -2.70
N HIS A 13 -14.35 4.98 -1.80
CA HIS A 13 -14.49 3.57 -1.45
C HIS A 13 -14.22 2.63 -2.64
N HIS A 14 -13.45 3.08 -3.62
CA HIS A 14 -12.98 2.23 -4.71
C HIS A 14 -11.67 1.56 -4.29
N HIS A 15 -11.58 0.26 -4.54
CA HIS A 15 -10.36 -0.49 -4.21
C HIS A 15 -9.27 -0.21 -5.24
N GLN A 16 -8.09 0.15 -4.77
CA GLN A 16 -6.94 0.42 -5.61
C GLN A 16 -5.80 -0.53 -5.24
N ASP A 17 -5.07 -1.00 -6.25
CA ASP A 17 -3.88 -1.82 -6.04
C ASP A 17 -2.68 -1.07 -6.59
N VAL A 18 -1.64 -0.95 -5.78
CA VAL A 18 -0.40 -0.30 -6.19
C VAL A 18 0.79 -1.19 -5.87
N CYS A 19 1.84 -1.07 -6.66
CA CYS A 19 3.05 -1.86 -6.50
C CYS A 19 4.08 -1.12 -5.66
N ALA A 20 4.80 -1.86 -4.82
CA ALA A 20 5.89 -1.30 -4.05
C ALA A 20 7.06 -2.29 -4.02
N TYR A 21 8.28 -1.78 -4.12
CA TYR A 21 9.48 -2.58 -3.93
C TYR A 21 10.03 -2.28 -2.54
N ALA A 22 10.19 -3.32 -1.74
CA ALA A 22 10.60 -3.17 -0.36
C ALA A 22 11.24 -4.46 0.15
N ASN A 23 11.89 -4.39 1.31
CA ASN A 23 12.54 -5.55 1.90
C ASN A 23 11.56 -6.42 2.69
N ASP A 24 10.46 -5.83 3.16
CA ASP A 24 9.43 -6.56 3.89
C ASP A 24 8.10 -5.82 3.75
N SER A 25 7.03 -6.43 4.29
CA SER A 25 5.69 -5.86 4.16
C SER A 25 5.53 -4.57 4.94
N PHE A 26 6.21 -4.41 6.05
CA PHE A 26 6.17 -3.17 6.83
C PHE A 26 6.75 -2.02 6.01
N GLU A 27 7.88 -2.26 5.37
CA GLU A 27 8.51 -1.25 4.52
C GLU A 27 7.63 -0.92 3.31
N ALA A 28 7.00 -1.95 2.71
CA ALA A 28 6.08 -1.73 1.59
C ALA A 28 4.92 -0.82 2.01
N ARG A 29 4.37 -1.03 3.20
CA ARG A 29 3.33 -0.19 3.74
C ARG A 29 3.81 1.26 3.88
N GLN A 30 5.01 1.46 4.40
CA GLN A 30 5.57 2.80 4.56
C GLN A 30 5.76 3.49 3.21
N VAL A 31 6.22 2.76 2.19
CA VAL A 31 6.37 3.33 0.85
C VAL A 31 5.03 3.89 0.34
N ILE A 32 3.95 3.14 0.54
CA ILE A 32 2.64 3.58 0.07
C ILE A 32 2.12 4.75 0.91
N ILE A 33 2.32 4.73 2.22
CA ILE A 33 1.93 5.84 3.10
C ILE A 33 2.61 7.14 2.65
N GLU A 34 3.87 7.06 2.24
CA GLU A 34 4.61 8.24 1.81
C GLU A 34 4.27 8.69 0.39
N SER A 35 3.79 7.75 -0.45
CA SER A 35 3.54 8.03 -1.87
C SER A 35 2.10 8.41 -2.18
N VAL A 36 1.15 7.93 -1.39
CA VAL A 36 -0.28 8.15 -1.64
C VAL A 36 -0.84 9.02 -0.52
N LYS A 37 -1.18 10.26 -0.86
CA LYS A 37 -1.64 11.25 0.13
C LYS A 37 -2.83 10.76 0.94
N PHE A 38 -3.81 10.15 0.28
CA PHE A 38 -5.00 9.66 0.98
C PHE A 38 -4.64 8.62 2.04
N VAL A 39 -3.72 7.71 1.70
CA VAL A 39 -3.28 6.67 2.64
C VAL A 39 -2.48 7.28 3.78
N GLN A 40 -1.71 8.33 3.51
CA GLN A 40 -0.99 9.06 4.56
C GLN A 40 -1.95 9.61 5.60
N ASP A 41 -3.07 10.19 5.14
CA ASP A 41 -4.08 10.75 6.03
C ASP A 41 -4.96 9.67 6.67
N HIS A 42 -5.10 8.52 6.01
CA HIS A 42 -5.97 7.43 6.45
C HIS A 42 -5.26 6.08 6.34
N PRO A 43 -4.27 5.80 7.21
CA PRO A 43 -3.49 4.54 7.11
C PRO A 43 -4.35 3.29 7.23
N ASN A 44 -5.50 3.39 7.89
CA ASN A 44 -6.41 2.25 8.05
C ASN A 44 -7.12 1.88 6.74
N ALA A 45 -6.97 2.70 5.70
CA ALA A 45 -7.55 2.39 4.38
C ALA A 45 -6.81 1.24 3.69
N ILE A 46 -5.59 0.91 4.13
CA ILE A 46 -4.86 -0.21 3.57
C ILE A 46 -5.60 -1.51 3.93
N ASP A 47 -5.94 -2.28 2.92
CA ASP A 47 -6.71 -3.51 3.05
C ASP A 47 -5.80 -4.73 3.20
N HIS A 48 -4.82 -4.84 2.34
CA HIS A 48 -3.90 -5.97 2.37
C HIS A 48 -2.58 -5.63 1.70
N ILE A 49 -1.57 -6.46 2.00
CA ILE A 49 -0.24 -6.35 1.39
C ILE A 49 0.16 -7.76 0.98
N LEU A 50 0.37 -7.97 -0.32
CA LEU A 50 0.73 -9.27 -0.87
C LEU A 50 2.14 -9.27 -1.40
N LEU A 51 2.89 -10.30 -1.03
CA LEU A 51 4.21 -10.55 -1.61
C LEU A 51 4.01 -11.23 -2.97
N GLU A 52 4.52 -10.59 -4.04
CA GLU A 52 4.35 -11.09 -5.39
C GLU A 52 5.57 -11.86 -5.90
N THR A 53 6.72 -11.72 -5.26
CA THR A 53 7.93 -12.43 -5.69
C THR A 53 8.69 -13.03 -4.53
#